data_411cfd6ebb12e21ae83b93a22f9a282d
#
_entry.id   411cfd6ebb12e21ae83b93a22f9a282d
#
_cell.length_a   1.000
_cell.length_b   1.000
_cell.length_c   1.000
_cell.angle_alpha   90.00
_cell.angle_beta   90.00
_cell.angle_gamma   90.00
#
_symmetry.space_group_name_H-M   'P 1'
#
loop_
_entity.id
_entity.type
_entity.pdbx_description
1 polymer ?
#
loop_
_entity_poly.entity_id
_entity_poly.type
_entity_poly.pdbx_seq_one_letter_code
_entity_poly.pdbx_strand_id
1 'polypeptide(L)'
;MSQPDSQLLDEIVKRVTRVVQPLRVVLFGSAVRGGMRPHSDLDILVVMPDGTHRRNASRTIFRALHGLGVSKDVVVVTEQDVRRYGDNPSLVLKPALEEGKDLYRAAG
;
A
#
# COMPACT_ATOMS: atom_id res chain seq x y z
N MET A 1 17.14 4.53 -13.57
CA MET A 1 16.87 4.21 -12.17
C MET A 1 15.58 3.47 -12.04
N SER A 2 15.60 2.41 -11.28
CA SER A 2 14.48 1.49 -11.20
C SER A 2 13.61 1.66 -9.97
N GLN A 3 13.92 2.64 -9.11
CA GLN A 3 13.14 2.85 -7.88
C GLN A 3 12.28 4.10 -7.99
N PRO A 4 11.09 4.09 -7.35
CA PRO A 4 10.25 5.27 -7.34
C PRO A 4 10.93 6.43 -6.63
N ASP A 5 10.56 7.64 -7.05
CA ASP A 5 11.02 8.86 -6.43
C ASP A 5 10.51 8.96 -5.00
N SER A 6 11.38 9.33 -4.06
CA SER A 6 10.99 9.50 -2.67
C SER A 6 9.92 10.57 -2.49
N GLN A 7 9.92 11.61 -3.31
CA GLN A 7 8.88 12.65 -3.27
C GLN A 7 7.52 12.07 -3.66
N LEU A 8 7.50 11.16 -4.64
CA LEU A 8 6.27 10.49 -5.04
C LEU A 8 5.75 9.64 -3.90
N LEU A 9 6.61 8.88 -3.24
CA LEU A 9 6.21 8.03 -2.11
C LEU A 9 5.70 8.86 -0.94
N ASP A 10 6.34 9.99 -0.64
CA ASP A 10 5.88 10.89 0.40
C ASP A 10 4.51 11.48 0.07
N GLU A 11 4.28 11.82 -1.19
CA GLU A 11 2.99 12.34 -1.62
C GLU A 11 1.89 11.29 -1.50
N ILE A 12 2.21 10.03 -1.81
CA ILE A 12 1.26 8.93 -1.64
C ILE A 12 0.84 8.82 -0.18
N VAL A 13 1.80 8.79 0.73
CA VAL A 13 1.51 8.71 2.17
C VAL A 13 0.66 9.89 2.61
N LYS A 14 1.03 11.10 2.19
CA LYS A 14 0.31 12.31 2.56
C LYS A 14 -1.15 12.23 2.12
N ARG A 15 -1.40 11.79 0.89
CA ARG A 15 -2.77 11.72 0.37
C ARG A 15 -3.57 10.63 1.05
N VAL A 16 -2.96 9.46 1.31
CA VAL A 16 -3.65 8.37 1.99
C VAL A 16 -4.03 8.76 3.41
N THR A 17 -3.08 9.33 4.17
CA THR A 17 -3.34 9.69 5.57
C THR A 17 -4.26 10.90 5.71
N ARG A 18 -4.50 11.63 4.64
CA ARG A 18 -5.44 12.75 4.64
C ARG A 18 -6.89 12.27 4.57
N VAL A 19 -7.14 11.13 3.93
CA VAL A 19 -8.50 10.64 3.70
C VAL A 19 -8.89 9.45 4.55
N VAL A 20 -7.91 8.70 5.07
CA VAL A 20 -8.16 7.57 5.98
C VAL A 20 -7.11 7.59 7.07
N GLN A 21 -7.33 6.76 8.10
CA GLN A 21 -6.36 6.63 9.20
C GLN A 21 -5.81 5.21 9.20
N PRO A 22 -4.83 4.91 8.33
CA PRO A 22 -4.30 3.57 8.23
C PRO A 22 -3.36 3.27 9.39
N LEU A 23 -3.21 1.99 9.68
CA LEU A 23 -2.21 1.53 10.62
C LEU A 23 -0.84 1.41 9.95
N ARG A 24 -0.83 1.12 8.65
CA ARG A 24 0.39 0.86 7.92
C ARG A 24 0.15 1.05 6.42
N VAL A 25 1.16 1.57 5.72
CA VAL A 25 1.15 1.65 4.25
C VAL A 25 2.44 1.02 3.77
N VAL A 26 2.34 0.05 2.87
CA VAL A 26 3.48 -0.74 2.40
C VAL A 26 3.57 -0.67 0.87
N LEU A 27 4.76 -0.41 0.37
CA LEU A 27 5.05 -0.53 -1.06
C LEU A 27 5.62 -1.93 -1.30
N PHE A 28 5.08 -2.65 -2.28
CA PHE A 28 5.56 -4.00 -2.56
C PHE A 28 5.61 -4.22 -4.08
N GLY A 29 6.00 -5.42 -4.48
CA GLY A 29 6.08 -5.79 -5.88
C GLY A 29 7.37 -5.31 -6.54
N SER A 30 7.31 -5.09 -7.85
CA SER A 30 8.50 -4.78 -8.64
C SER A 30 9.19 -3.49 -8.23
N ALA A 31 8.42 -2.51 -7.74
CA ALA A 31 9.00 -1.23 -7.33
C ALA A 31 9.99 -1.39 -6.18
N VAL A 32 9.72 -2.31 -5.25
CA VAL A 32 10.62 -2.58 -4.12
C VAL A 32 11.86 -3.34 -4.57
N ARG A 33 11.68 -4.25 -5.53
CA ARG A 33 12.76 -5.08 -6.02
C ARG A 33 13.72 -4.35 -6.96
N GLY A 34 13.45 -3.07 -7.23
CA GLY A 34 14.28 -2.29 -8.15
C GLY A 34 14.03 -2.59 -9.61
N GLY A 35 12.99 -3.34 -9.91
CA GLY A 35 12.64 -3.71 -11.26
C GLY A 35 11.61 -2.81 -11.93
N MET A 36 11.45 -1.60 -11.45
CA MET A 36 10.43 -0.71 -11.98
C MET A 36 10.70 -0.34 -13.43
N ARG A 37 9.75 -0.63 -14.28
CA ARG A 37 9.80 -0.31 -15.70
C ARG A 37 8.82 0.84 -15.99
N PRO A 38 8.92 1.47 -17.19
CA PRO A 38 8.04 2.61 -17.50
C PRO A 38 6.55 2.32 -17.35
N HIS A 39 6.13 1.08 -17.54
CA HIS A 39 4.71 0.71 -17.44
C HIS A 39 4.39 -0.13 -16.22
N SER A 40 5.31 -0.22 -15.26
CA SER A 40 5.07 -0.97 -14.03
C SER A 40 4.15 -0.20 -13.11
N ASP A 41 3.21 -0.91 -12.48
CA ASP A 41 2.32 -0.32 -11.50
C ASP A 41 3.00 -0.28 -10.12
N LEU A 42 2.65 0.73 -9.34
CA LEU A 42 3.02 0.74 -7.93
C LEU A 42 2.00 -0.12 -7.16
N ASP A 43 2.49 -1.10 -6.44
CA ASP A 43 1.65 -1.97 -5.62
C ASP A 43 1.67 -1.45 -4.19
N ILE A 44 0.53 -0.99 -3.71
CA ILE A 44 0.40 -0.35 -2.40
C ILE A 44 -0.55 -1.16 -1.55
N LEU A 45 -0.07 -1.60 -0.39
CA LEU A 45 -0.88 -2.31 0.60
C LEU A 45 -1.19 -1.34 1.74
N VAL A 46 -2.46 -1.19 2.09
CA VAL A 46 -2.90 -0.34 3.19
C VAL A 46 -3.56 -1.23 4.24
N VAL A 47 -3.00 -1.23 5.44
CA VAL A 47 -3.55 -1.98 6.58
C VAL A 47 -4.40 -1.03 7.39
N MET A 48 -5.68 -1.35 7.54
CA MET A 48 -6.65 -0.52 8.25
C MET A 48 -7.05 -1.18 9.57
N PRO A 49 -7.59 -0.40 10.51
CA PRO A 49 -8.13 -0.99 11.74
C PRO A 49 -9.25 -1.97 11.45
N ASP A 50 -9.47 -2.91 12.38
CA ASP A 50 -10.57 -3.86 12.27
C ASP A 50 -11.89 -3.11 12.23
N GLY A 51 -12.84 -3.66 11.47
CA GLY A 51 -14.13 -3.02 11.28
C GLY A 51 -14.20 -2.08 10.10
N THR A 52 -13.07 -1.80 9.44
CA THR A 52 -13.05 -0.95 8.26
C THR A 52 -13.73 -1.63 7.08
N HIS A 53 -14.58 -0.89 6.37
CA HIS A 53 -15.18 -1.38 5.12
C HIS A 53 -14.12 -1.28 4.02
N ARG A 54 -13.51 -2.41 3.68
CA ARG A 54 -12.33 -2.44 2.80
C ARG A 54 -12.58 -1.84 1.42
N ARG A 55 -13.74 -2.15 0.83
CA ARG A 55 -14.07 -1.65 -0.51
C ARG A 55 -14.20 -0.14 -0.52
N ASN A 56 -14.88 0.43 0.46
CA ASN A 56 -15.02 1.89 0.55
C ASN A 56 -13.68 2.57 0.78
N ALA A 57 -12.87 2.01 1.66
CA ALA A 57 -11.53 2.54 1.92
C ALA A 57 -10.68 2.49 0.66
N SER A 58 -10.74 1.38 -0.08
CA SER A 58 -9.99 1.23 -1.32
C SER A 58 -10.38 2.30 -2.35
N ARG A 59 -11.66 2.55 -2.51
CA ARG A 59 -12.16 3.58 -3.43
C ARG A 59 -11.70 4.98 -3.01
N THR A 60 -11.82 5.27 -1.72
CA THR A 60 -11.43 6.57 -1.18
C THR A 60 -9.94 6.82 -1.41
N ILE A 61 -9.12 5.82 -1.13
CA ILE A 61 -7.68 5.91 -1.31
C ILE A 61 -7.33 6.07 -2.79
N PHE A 62 -7.93 5.26 -3.64
CA PHE A 62 -7.64 5.29 -5.07
C PHE A 62 -7.97 6.67 -5.66
N ARG A 63 -9.08 7.27 -5.26
CA ARG A 63 -9.45 8.62 -5.70
C ARG A 63 -8.44 9.66 -5.20
N ALA A 64 -7.98 9.51 -3.96
CA ALA A 64 -7.02 10.45 -3.39
C ALA A 64 -5.69 10.42 -4.13
N LEU A 65 -5.36 9.29 -4.73
CA LEU A 65 -4.12 9.13 -5.47
C LEU A 65 -4.25 9.48 -6.96
N HIS A 66 -5.40 10.00 -7.35
CA HIS A 66 -5.63 10.39 -8.74
C HIS A 66 -4.68 11.54 -9.16
N GLY A 67 -4.20 11.48 -10.39
CA GLY A 67 -3.39 12.57 -10.93
C GLY A 67 -1.90 12.51 -10.59
N LEU A 68 -1.43 11.42 -9.99
CA LEU A 68 0.00 11.27 -9.69
C LEU A 68 0.85 10.95 -10.92
N GLY A 69 0.23 10.62 -12.04
CA GLY A 69 0.95 10.33 -13.28
C GLY A 69 1.58 8.96 -13.34
N VAL A 70 1.22 8.06 -12.42
CA VAL A 70 1.72 6.68 -12.41
C VAL A 70 0.56 5.73 -12.23
N SER A 71 0.72 4.54 -12.81
CA SER A 71 -0.23 3.46 -12.57
C SER A 71 -0.02 2.88 -11.19
N LYS A 72 -1.11 2.50 -10.54
CA LYS A 72 -1.04 2.00 -9.16
C LYS A 72 -2.15 1.02 -8.89
N ASP A 73 -1.86 0.02 -8.07
CA ASP A 73 -2.83 -0.90 -7.51
C ASP A 73 -2.86 -0.72 -6.01
N VAL A 74 -4.05 -0.61 -5.45
CA VAL A 74 -4.24 -0.43 -4.01
C VAL A 74 -4.97 -1.63 -3.46
N VAL A 75 -4.35 -2.28 -2.49
CA VAL A 75 -4.94 -3.42 -1.77
C VAL A 75 -5.17 -2.99 -0.33
N VAL A 76 -6.41 -3.06 0.12
CA VAL A 76 -6.77 -2.69 1.50
C VAL A 76 -7.10 -3.96 2.27
N VAL A 77 -6.47 -4.11 3.42
CA VAL A 77 -6.71 -5.22 4.35
C VAL A 77 -6.88 -4.64 5.75
N THR A 78 -7.44 -5.45 6.65
CA THR A 78 -7.54 -5.08 8.06
C THR A 78 -6.43 -5.75 8.85
N GLU A 79 -6.23 -5.30 10.08
CA GLU A 79 -5.28 -5.92 10.98
C GLU A 79 -5.62 -7.38 11.23
N GLN A 80 -6.92 -7.71 11.31
CA GLN A 80 -7.38 -9.08 11.44
C GLN A 80 -6.97 -9.92 10.24
N ASP A 81 -7.09 -9.35 9.02
CA ASP A 81 -6.66 -10.06 7.80
C ASP A 81 -5.17 -10.39 7.88
N VAL A 82 -4.36 -9.46 8.35
CA VAL A 82 -2.91 -9.67 8.48
C VAL A 82 -2.62 -10.81 9.47
N ARG A 83 -3.32 -10.82 10.61
CA ARG A 83 -3.15 -11.90 11.59
C ARG A 83 -3.54 -13.25 11.03
N ARG A 84 -4.64 -13.31 10.28
CA ARG A 84 -5.08 -14.57 9.65
C ARG A 84 -4.09 -15.08 8.62
N TYR A 85 -3.55 -14.16 7.82
CA TYR A 85 -2.61 -14.53 6.77
C TYR A 85 -1.21 -14.81 7.31
N GLY A 86 -0.95 -14.47 8.57
CA GLY A 86 0.26 -14.92 9.23
C GLY A 86 0.31 -16.44 9.35
N ASP A 87 -0.86 -17.06 9.56
CA ASP A 87 -0.98 -18.51 9.64
C ASP A 87 -1.24 -19.17 8.29
N ASN A 88 -1.87 -18.45 7.37
CA ASN A 88 -2.21 -18.94 6.04
C ASN A 88 -1.67 -17.96 4.99
N PRO A 89 -0.43 -18.14 4.52
CA PRO A 89 0.16 -17.23 3.56
C PRO A 89 -0.68 -17.11 2.29
N SER A 90 -0.95 -15.87 1.87
CA SER A 90 -1.62 -15.59 0.62
C SER A 90 -0.60 -15.17 -0.43
N LEU A 91 -0.99 -15.26 -1.69
CA LEU A 91 -0.12 -14.86 -2.80
C LEU A 91 0.16 -13.36 -2.83
N VAL A 92 -0.68 -12.55 -2.17
CA VAL A 92 -0.51 -11.09 -2.15
C VAL A 92 0.12 -10.63 -0.84
N LEU A 93 -0.44 -11.07 0.30
CA LEU A 93 -0.01 -10.57 1.60
C LEU A 93 1.38 -11.03 1.99
N LYS A 94 1.72 -12.28 1.70
CA LYS A 94 3.03 -12.80 2.09
C LYS A 94 4.18 -11.98 1.49
N PRO A 95 4.26 -11.80 0.17
CA PRO A 95 5.35 -10.99 -0.37
C PRO A 95 5.28 -9.53 0.07
N ALA A 96 4.09 -8.97 0.24
CA ALA A 96 3.97 -7.59 0.68
C ALA A 96 4.51 -7.39 2.09
N LEU A 97 4.21 -8.30 3.00
CA LEU A 97 4.63 -8.19 4.38
C LEU A 97 6.10 -8.56 4.60
N GLU A 98 6.62 -9.51 3.83
CA GLU A 98 7.99 -9.98 3.99
C GLU A 98 9.00 -9.14 3.20
N GLU A 99 8.65 -8.72 1.99
CA GLU A 99 9.58 -8.04 1.08
C GLU A 99 9.25 -6.56 0.90
N GLY A 100 8.08 -6.12 1.36
CA GLY A 100 7.62 -4.77 1.14
C GLY A 100 8.38 -3.75 1.96
N LYS A 101 8.31 -2.50 1.50
CA LYS A 101 8.91 -1.37 2.18
C LYS A 101 7.82 -0.59 2.90
N ASP A 102 7.94 -0.40 4.21
CA ASP A 102 7.01 0.42 4.96
C ASP A 102 7.16 1.89 4.55
N LEU A 103 6.09 2.45 4.01
CA LEU A 103 6.05 3.88 3.71
C LEU A 103 5.51 4.68 4.90
N TYR A 104 4.68 4.05 5.71
CA TYR A 104 4.04 4.70 6.85
C TYR A 104 3.64 3.64 7.87
N ARG A 105 3.79 3.98 9.13
CA ARG A 105 3.34 3.14 10.24
C ARG A 105 2.82 4.07 11.33
N ALA A 106 1.57 3.85 11.74
CA ALA A 106 0.95 4.68 12.76
C ALA A 106 1.68 4.53 14.08
N ALA A 107 1.83 5.64 14.80
CA ALA A 107 2.40 5.64 16.13
C ALA A 107 1.39 5.06 17.13
N GLY A 108 1.87 4.39 18.10
CA GLY A 108 1.03 3.79 19.17
C GLY A 108 0.91 2.33 19.09
#